data_5febde1157ae26897dcf4f508e24f912
#
_entry.id   5febde1157ae26897dcf4f508e24f912
#
_cell.length_a   1.000
_cell.length_b   1.000
_cell.length_c   1.000
_cell.angle_alpha   90.00
_cell.angle_beta   90.00
_cell.angle_gamma   90.00
#
_symmetry.space_group_name_H-M   'P 1'
#
loop_
_entity.id
_entity.type
_entity.pdbx_description
1 polymer ?
#
loop_
_entity_poly.entity_id
_entity_poly.type
_entity_poly.pdbx_seq_one_letter_code
_entity_poly.pdbx_strand_id
1 'polypeptide(L)'
;MLRRLMQTTPGRLALLVSVVALVLVGSAAFAHYVLGQFGDFGEALWSAVLHVLDPSSLHDDGDAAERAIGLFQVVTGLVLLVGLLFTFVAESFASSLEQLGQVDRPVRARDHLLVIGGTDLIELATSAAVQAQQKTGLDRLVLLAPESARDSHAQIREELEESSGGMKTELVFGDTAGDSGFELAAAEHARAILVMRSSLGPAPAESSDVEVTQSGLALLDYLNEHGAKPEVRLVFRRGRNVDASWELFPHDWDAIVADRTVSAVLRLAITRPPALAGLPGWVAEHGEIGPFAELVDAAWKARDGGPLRLAIVGCGINAPALMEDLAEAGAEQFAVTMVAPREAFDRYLGSTEPSGVKIHFVEERANDPDHLPRTLIESRPHVVLVTPSPMSWDQRASDAGVTLSLLRVLRTAGGRDLPVLAELFLTESTRRLPTDRRLLAISTLRSVATAVALSLFEPERAAELERQLAAGAADH
;
A
#
# COMPACT_ATOMS: atom_id res chain seq x y z
N MET A 1 4.52 29.00 -5.14
CA MET A 1 5.42 28.78 -6.29
C MET A 1 6.88 28.72 -5.86
N LEU A 2 7.41 29.70 -5.10
CA LEU A 2 8.80 29.69 -4.63
C LEU A 2 9.16 28.44 -3.79
N ARG A 3 8.25 28.00 -2.90
CA ARG A 3 8.47 26.83 -2.03
C ARG A 3 8.61 25.51 -2.80
N ARG A 4 7.95 25.37 -3.96
CA ARG A 4 8.10 24.20 -4.85
C ARG A 4 9.40 24.26 -5.67
N LEU A 5 9.84 25.45 -6.08
CA LEU A 5 11.11 25.63 -6.76
C LEU A 5 12.31 25.31 -5.85
N MET A 6 12.18 25.59 -4.54
CA MET A 6 13.24 25.29 -3.56
C MET A 6 13.34 23.80 -3.17
N GLN A 7 12.38 22.99 -3.56
CA GLN A 7 12.35 21.54 -3.24
C GLN A 7 13.05 20.65 -4.29
N THR A 8 13.38 21.20 -5.46
CA THR A 8 14.05 20.45 -6.53
C THR A 8 15.44 21.05 -6.81
N THR A 9 16.45 20.18 -7.03
CA THR A 9 17.82 20.61 -7.39
C THR A 9 17.86 21.57 -8.57
N PRO A 10 17.16 21.30 -9.71
CA PRO A 10 17.12 22.25 -10.82
C PRO A 10 16.45 23.58 -10.45
N GLY A 11 15.48 23.58 -9.55
CA GLY A 11 14.82 24.81 -9.10
C GLY A 11 15.71 25.68 -8.23
N ARG A 12 16.54 25.09 -7.37
CA ARG A 12 17.55 25.82 -6.56
C ARG A 12 18.64 26.42 -7.44
N LEU A 13 19.12 25.66 -8.42
CA LEU A 13 20.11 26.15 -9.37
C LEU A 13 19.55 27.32 -10.18
N ALA A 14 18.34 27.21 -10.71
CA ALA A 14 17.66 28.28 -11.46
C ALA A 14 17.47 29.54 -10.61
N LEU A 15 17.10 29.39 -9.34
CA LEU A 15 16.95 30.50 -8.39
C LEU A 15 18.31 31.21 -8.18
N LEU A 16 19.38 30.46 -7.96
CA LEU A 16 20.71 30.98 -7.70
C LEU A 16 21.27 31.70 -8.93
N VAL A 17 21.13 31.10 -10.13
CA VAL A 17 21.50 31.76 -11.40
C VAL A 17 20.71 33.05 -11.60
N SER A 18 19.41 33.05 -11.26
CA SER A 18 18.57 34.26 -11.35
C SER A 18 19.02 35.36 -10.41
N VAL A 19 19.45 35.01 -9.20
CA VAL A 19 19.98 35.98 -8.22
C VAL A 19 21.31 36.55 -8.71
N VAL A 20 22.22 35.72 -9.23
CA VAL A 20 23.48 36.17 -9.83
C VAL A 20 23.23 37.13 -10.97
N ALA A 21 22.36 36.76 -11.92
CA ALA A 21 21.99 37.60 -13.05
C ALA A 21 21.38 38.95 -12.59
N LEU A 22 20.51 38.94 -11.59
CA LEU A 22 19.90 40.14 -11.04
C LEU A 22 20.95 41.07 -10.38
N VAL A 23 21.93 40.55 -9.66
CA VAL A 23 23.00 41.33 -9.04
C VAL A 23 23.91 41.95 -10.13
N LEU A 24 24.30 41.16 -11.11
CA LEU A 24 25.11 41.65 -12.25
C LEU A 24 24.41 42.72 -13.03
N VAL A 25 23.18 42.47 -13.46
CA VAL A 25 22.41 43.46 -14.23
C VAL A 25 22.09 44.70 -13.40
N GLY A 26 21.76 44.53 -12.11
CA GLY A 26 21.48 45.65 -11.18
C GLY A 26 22.70 46.53 -10.93
N SER A 27 23.87 45.92 -10.69
CA SER A 27 25.13 46.67 -10.45
C SER A 27 25.61 47.36 -11.72
N ALA A 28 25.47 46.73 -12.90
CA ALA A 28 25.79 47.36 -14.21
C ALA A 28 24.83 48.54 -14.51
N ALA A 29 23.57 48.39 -14.27
CA ALA A 29 22.58 49.45 -14.42
C ALA A 29 22.88 50.64 -13.47
N PHE A 30 23.24 50.38 -12.22
CA PHE A 30 23.61 51.41 -11.27
C PHE A 30 24.84 52.13 -11.72
N ALA A 31 25.89 51.44 -12.19
CA ALA A 31 27.12 52.03 -12.69
C ALA A 31 26.86 52.92 -13.94
N HIS A 32 26.03 52.46 -14.85
CA HIS A 32 25.76 53.19 -16.10
C HIS A 32 24.81 54.39 -15.84
N TYR A 33 23.61 54.15 -15.26
CA TYR A 33 22.53 55.16 -15.18
C TYR A 33 22.69 56.12 -14.00
N VAL A 34 23.29 55.73 -12.91
CA VAL A 34 23.38 56.56 -11.68
C VAL A 34 24.72 57.25 -11.60
N LEU A 35 25.80 56.54 -11.91
CA LEU A 35 27.18 57.10 -11.81
C LEU A 35 27.70 57.63 -13.15
N GLY A 36 27.11 57.26 -14.27
CA GLY A 36 27.50 57.74 -15.59
C GLY A 36 28.92 57.31 -16.00
N GLN A 37 29.40 56.17 -15.48
CA GLN A 37 30.80 55.72 -15.61
C GLN A 37 31.10 55.07 -16.98
N PHE A 38 30.07 54.54 -17.64
CA PHE A 38 30.22 53.84 -18.89
C PHE A 38 29.40 54.51 -19.99
N GLY A 39 29.94 54.58 -21.22
CA GLY A 39 29.26 55.18 -22.40
C GLY A 39 28.07 54.38 -22.86
N ASP A 40 28.05 53.07 -22.65
CA ASP A 40 27.02 52.13 -23.01
C ASP A 40 26.73 51.13 -21.88
N PHE A 41 25.46 50.71 -21.75
CA PHE A 41 25.03 49.70 -20.80
C PHE A 41 25.72 48.35 -21.04
N GLY A 42 25.99 47.99 -22.30
CA GLY A 42 26.69 46.76 -22.67
C GLY A 42 28.14 46.72 -22.10
N GLU A 43 28.83 47.87 -22.12
CA GLU A 43 30.19 47.99 -21.51
C GLU A 43 30.10 47.82 -19.97
N ALA A 44 29.11 48.45 -19.36
CA ALA A 44 28.89 48.31 -17.91
C ALA A 44 28.58 46.86 -17.49
N LEU A 45 27.78 46.16 -18.26
CA LEU A 45 27.44 44.76 -18.03
C LEU A 45 28.66 43.86 -18.26
N TRP A 46 29.41 44.11 -19.29
CA TRP A 46 30.65 43.39 -19.59
C TRP A 46 31.69 43.55 -18.47
N SER A 47 31.89 44.79 -18.01
CA SER A 47 32.74 45.09 -16.87
C SER A 47 32.29 44.34 -15.61
N ALA A 48 31.00 44.33 -15.31
CA ALA A 48 30.44 43.58 -14.16
C ALA A 48 30.71 42.07 -14.27
N VAL A 49 30.59 41.48 -15.45
CA VAL A 49 30.93 40.07 -15.69
C VAL A 49 32.42 39.82 -15.52
N LEU A 50 33.28 40.70 -16.02
CA LEU A 50 34.73 40.60 -15.90
C LEU A 50 35.17 40.65 -14.40
N HIS A 51 34.64 41.57 -13.62
CA HIS A 51 34.97 41.68 -12.20
C HIS A 51 34.59 40.38 -11.41
N VAL A 52 33.54 39.69 -11.80
CA VAL A 52 33.17 38.42 -11.18
C VAL A 52 34.08 37.27 -11.61
N LEU A 53 34.49 37.23 -12.89
CA LEU A 53 35.29 36.14 -13.44
C LEU A 53 36.80 36.36 -13.22
N ASP A 54 37.24 37.60 -13.28
CA ASP A 54 38.64 37.99 -13.11
C ASP A 54 38.78 39.18 -12.15
N PRO A 55 38.99 38.88 -10.84
CA PRO A 55 39.20 39.93 -9.84
C PRO A 55 40.36 40.86 -10.12
N SER A 56 41.31 40.48 -10.97
CA SER A 56 42.46 41.35 -11.33
C SER A 56 42.05 42.55 -12.19
N SER A 57 40.90 42.52 -12.85
CA SER A 57 40.34 43.61 -13.62
C SER A 57 40.07 44.89 -12.80
N LEU A 58 39.95 44.78 -11.47
CA LEU A 58 39.91 45.94 -10.55
C LEU A 58 41.08 46.88 -10.66
N HIS A 59 42.21 46.44 -11.22
CA HIS A 59 43.42 47.26 -11.36
C HIS A 59 43.29 48.32 -12.46
N ASP A 60 42.41 48.08 -13.40
CA ASP A 60 42.17 48.96 -14.55
C ASP A 60 41.14 50.07 -14.25
N ASP A 61 40.47 50.01 -13.09
CA ASP A 61 39.45 50.96 -12.67
C ASP A 61 40.15 52.32 -12.28
N GLY A 62 39.75 53.35 -12.99
CA GLY A 62 40.41 54.69 -12.87
C GLY A 62 39.92 55.51 -11.68
N ASP A 63 38.66 55.41 -11.30
CA ASP A 63 38.01 56.21 -10.27
C ASP A 63 37.71 55.46 -9.00
N ALA A 64 37.61 56.15 -7.86
CA ALA A 64 37.28 55.54 -6.57
C ALA A 64 35.89 54.93 -6.54
N ALA A 65 34.95 55.47 -7.30
CA ALA A 65 33.61 54.93 -7.40
C ALA A 65 33.55 53.63 -8.24
N GLU A 66 34.30 53.56 -9.33
CA GLU A 66 34.49 52.36 -10.15
C GLU A 66 35.09 51.22 -9.29
N ARG A 67 36.18 51.51 -8.54
CA ARG A 67 36.79 50.53 -7.65
C ARG A 67 35.86 50.02 -6.56
N ALA A 68 35.00 50.88 -6.02
CA ALA A 68 34.03 50.48 -5.01
C ALA A 68 32.96 49.53 -5.57
N ILE A 69 32.46 49.80 -6.78
CA ILE A 69 31.49 48.95 -7.46
C ILE A 69 32.15 47.63 -7.90
N GLY A 70 33.33 47.72 -8.52
CA GLY A 70 34.09 46.55 -8.92
C GLY A 70 34.37 45.61 -7.71
N LEU A 71 34.81 46.19 -6.57
CA LEU A 71 35.03 45.45 -5.34
C LEU A 71 33.73 44.77 -4.85
N PHE A 72 32.59 45.48 -4.90
CA PHE A 72 31.29 44.90 -4.55
C PHE A 72 30.92 43.73 -5.49
N GLN A 73 31.15 43.88 -6.80
CA GLN A 73 30.91 42.83 -7.79
C GLN A 73 31.80 41.61 -7.55
N VAL A 74 33.10 41.81 -7.32
CA VAL A 74 34.06 40.74 -7.01
C VAL A 74 33.65 39.98 -5.75
N VAL A 75 33.38 40.69 -4.66
CA VAL A 75 33.01 40.05 -3.39
C VAL A 75 31.71 39.29 -3.53
N THR A 76 30.70 39.88 -4.17
CA THR A 76 29.41 39.25 -4.40
C THR A 76 29.56 38.04 -5.33
N GLY A 77 30.30 38.16 -6.43
CA GLY A 77 30.60 37.07 -7.33
C GLY A 77 31.32 35.90 -6.67
N LEU A 78 32.35 36.22 -5.87
CA LEU A 78 33.10 35.20 -5.14
C LEU A 78 32.22 34.44 -4.14
N VAL A 79 31.42 35.16 -3.35
CA VAL A 79 30.48 34.54 -2.39
C VAL A 79 29.46 33.66 -3.09
N LEU A 80 28.91 34.12 -4.21
CA LEU A 80 27.96 33.35 -5.00
C LEU A 80 28.61 32.13 -5.64
N LEU A 81 29.79 32.27 -6.24
CA LEU A 81 30.52 31.18 -6.90
C LEU A 81 30.96 30.10 -5.92
N VAL A 82 31.52 30.52 -4.77
CA VAL A 82 31.91 29.60 -3.67
C VAL A 82 30.69 28.93 -3.09
N GLY A 83 29.56 29.65 -2.87
CA GLY A 83 28.32 29.11 -2.40
C GLY A 83 27.73 28.07 -3.37
N LEU A 84 27.80 28.33 -4.67
CA LEU A 84 27.38 27.43 -5.71
C LEU A 84 28.22 26.14 -5.75
N LEU A 85 29.53 26.31 -5.73
CA LEU A 85 30.47 25.19 -5.67
C LEU A 85 30.26 24.33 -4.43
N PHE A 86 30.10 24.97 -3.27
CA PHE A 86 29.88 24.28 -2.00
C PHE A 86 28.54 23.51 -2.01
N THR A 87 27.49 24.11 -2.54
CA THR A 87 26.18 23.43 -2.67
C THR A 87 26.28 22.21 -3.61
N PHE A 88 26.95 22.37 -4.75
CA PHE A 88 27.15 21.27 -5.70
C PHE A 88 28.00 20.13 -5.10
N VAL A 89 29.09 20.48 -4.42
CA VAL A 89 29.94 19.50 -3.73
C VAL A 89 29.16 18.80 -2.61
N ALA A 90 28.44 19.56 -1.78
CA ALA A 90 27.63 19.00 -0.70
C ALA A 90 26.52 18.07 -1.21
N GLU A 91 25.82 18.43 -2.29
CA GLU A 91 24.82 17.55 -2.91
C GLU A 91 25.46 16.30 -3.54
N SER A 92 26.60 16.44 -4.23
CA SER A 92 27.36 15.30 -4.76
C SER A 92 27.84 14.36 -3.65
N PHE A 93 28.30 14.92 -2.53
CA PHE A 93 28.67 14.12 -1.36
C PHE A 93 27.48 13.47 -0.70
N ALA A 94 26.36 14.18 -0.54
CA ALA A 94 25.14 13.63 0.03
C ALA A 94 24.61 12.48 -0.82
N SER A 95 24.53 12.63 -2.13
CA SER A 95 24.10 11.57 -3.05
C SER A 95 25.08 10.37 -3.06
N SER A 96 26.39 10.64 -2.97
CA SER A 96 27.39 9.57 -2.88
C SER A 96 27.35 8.83 -1.55
N LEU A 97 27.10 9.55 -0.44
CA LEU A 97 26.89 8.92 0.88
C LEU A 97 25.58 8.13 0.92
N GLU A 98 24.56 8.62 0.28
CA GLU A 98 23.28 7.91 0.13
C GLU A 98 23.43 6.64 -0.70
N GLN A 99 24.17 6.70 -1.82
CA GLN A 99 24.55 5.52 -2.61
C GLN A 99 25.46 4.55 -1.85
N LEU A 100 26.41 5.02 -1.07
CA LEU A 100 27.28 4.19 -0.22
C LEU A 100 26.51 3.59 0.97
N GLY A 101 25.48 4.28 1.47
CA GLY A 101 24.56 3.78 2.49
C GLY A 101 23.54 2.77 1.94
N GLN A 102 23.36 2.75 0.62
CA GLN A 102 22.45 1.84 -0.10
C GLN A 102 23.14 0.54 -0.55
N VAL A 103 24.43 0.33 -0.28
CA VAL A 103 25.02 -0.99 -0.46
C VAL A 103 24.48 -1.89 0.64
N ASP A 104 23.56 -2.76 0.28
CA ASP A 104 22.96 -3.72 1.19
C ASP A 104 24.09 -4.59 1.79
N ARG A 105 24.21 -4.53 3.11
CA ARG A 105 25.11 -5.41 3.83
C ARG A 105 24.34 -6.67 4.18
N PRO A 106 24.97 -7.84 4.08
CA PRO A 106 24.34 -9.08 4.54
C PRO A 106 23.83 -8.90 5.97
N VAL A 107 22.56 -9.22 6.16
CA VAL A 107 21.92 -9.21 7.46
C VAL A 107 22.61 -10.24 8.36
N ARG A 108 22.95 -9.84 9.60
CA ARG A 108 23.57 -10.75 10.58
C ARG A 108 22.54 -11.28 11.58
N ALA A 109 21.26 -11.22 11.23
CA ALA A 109 20.19 -11.73 12.06
C ALA A 109 20.19 -13.27 12.09
N ARG A 110 19.79 -13.82 13.23
CA ARG A 110 19.44 -15.22 13.37
C ARG A 110 18.10 -15.30 14.09
N ASP A 111 17.36 -16.35 13.84
CA ASP A 111 16.06 -16.59 14.49
C ASP A 111 15.08 -15.42 14.26
N HIS A 112 15.03 -14.92 13.03
CA HIS A 112 14.19 -13.80 12.61
C HIS A 112 13.04 -14.26 11.71
N LEU A 113 12.02 -13.41 11.55
CA LEU A 113 11.04 -13.55 10.49
C LEU A 113 11.57 -12.88 9.23
N LEU A 114 11.72 -13.64 8.15
CA LEU A 114 12.03 -13.11 6.83
C LEU A 114 10.74 -12.96 6.03
N VAL A 115 10.54 -11.79 5.45
CA VAL A 115 9.47 -11.53 4.49
C VAL A 115 10.10 -11.25 3.13
N ILE A 116 9.73 -12.01 2.11
CA ILE A 116 10.22 -11.88 0.73
C ILE A 116 9.13 -11.24 -0.11
N GLY A 117 9.44 -10.15 -0.78
CA GLY A 117 8.48 -9.32 -1.51
C GLY A 117 7.75 -8.34 -0.60
N GLY A 118 6.48 -8.12 -0.80
CA GLY A 118 5.57 -7.48 0.16
C GLY A 118 5.75 -5.97 0.38
N THR A 119 6.36 -5.23 -0.54
CA THR A 119 6.56 -3.77 -0.38
C THR A 119 5.26 -2.99 -0.24
N ASP A 120 4.20 -3.42 -0.94
CA ASP A 120 2.85 -2.83 -0.80
C ASP A 120 2.03 -3.51 0.32
N LEU A 121 2.59 -4.52 0.97
CA LEU A 121 1.99 -5.33 2.02
C LEU A 121 2.70 -5.20 3.35
N ILE A 122 3.42 -4.10 3.56
CA ILE A 122 4.19 -3.84 4.78
C ILE A 122 3.29 -3.94 6.01
N GLU A 123 2.07 -3.39 5.95
CA GLU A 123 1.10 -3.51 7.04
C GLU A 123 0.74 -4.98 7.33
N LEU A 124 0.60 -5.82 6.30
CA LEU A 124 0.36 -7.25 6.46
C LEU A 124 1.56 -7.94 7.13
N ALA A 125 2.75 -7.75 6.57
CA ALA A 125 3.98 -8.35 7.06
C ALA A 125 4.25 -7.96 8.51
N THR A 126 4.13 -6.66 8.83
CA THR A 126 4.34 -6.15 10.18
C THR A 126 3.25 -6.57 11.15
N SER A 127 1.99 -6.62 10.73
CA SER A 127 0.90 -7.14 11.58
C SER A 127 1.09 -8.61 11.91
N ALA A 128 1.51 -9.43 10.95
CA ALA A 128 1.87 -10.83 11.18
C ALA A 128 3.05 -10.94 12.16
N ALA A 129 4.09 -10.12 11.94
CA ALA A 129 5.27 -10.10 12.80
C ALA A 129 4.96 -9.66 14.24
N VAL A 130 4.15 -8.62 14.44
CA VAL A 130 3.73 -8.16 15.78
C VAL A 130 2.93 -9.22 16.51
N GLN A 131 2.03 -9.92 15.83
CA GLN A 131 1.30 -11.05 16.42
C GLN A 131 2.24 -12.20 16.78
N ALA A 132 3.24 -12.47 15.92
CA ALA A 132 4.27 -13.45 16.18
C ALA A 132 5.11 -13.11 17.41
N GLN A 133 5.55 -11.86 17.54
CA GLN A 133 6.34 -11.38 18.66
C GLN A 133 5.68 -11.67 20.01
N GLN A 134 4.39 -11.37 20.12
CA GLN A 134 3.62 -11.56 21.36
C GLN A 134 3.62 -13.01 21.83
N LYS A 135 3.79 -13.99 20.93
CA LYS A 135 3.65 -15.43 21.23
C LYS A 135 4.97 -16.20 21.25
N THR A 136 5.92 -15.79 20.40
CA THR A 136 7.14 -16.57 20.16
C THR A 136 8.42 -15.91 20.64
N GLY A 137 8.34 -14.62 21.01
CA GLY A 137 9.51 -13.82 21.38
C GLY A 137 10.37 -13.43 20.20
N LEU A 138 9.89 -13.58 18.96
CA LEU A 138 10.57 -13.04 17.78
C LEU A 138 10.67 -11.52 17.90
N ASP A 139 11.89 -10.98 17.89
CA ASP A 139 12.13 -9.55 18.09
C ASP A 139 12.62 -8.85 16.82
N ARG A 140 12.76 -9.59 15.71
CA ARG A 140 13.36 -9.09 14.48
C ARG A 140 12.61 -9.52 13.24
N LEU A 141 12.39 -8.55 12.36
CA LEU A 141 11.80 -8.69 11.03
C LEU A 141 12.82 -8.24 9.97
N VAL A 142 13.06 -9.08 8.99
CA VAL A 142 13.86 -8.75 7.79
C VAL A 142 12.91 -8.72 6.60
N LEU A 143 12.90 -7.62 5.85
CA LEU A 143 12.15 -7.49 4.61
C LEU A 143 13.12 -7.51 3.43
N LEU A 144 13.05 -8.54 2.60
CA LEU A 144 13.72 -8.61 1.30
C LEU A 144 12.78 -8.03 0.24
N ALA A 145 13.02 -6.80 -0.13
CA ALA A 145 12.27 -6.08 -1.16
C ALA A 145 12.94 -6.24 -2.54
N PRO A 146 12.17 -6.23 -3.64
CA PRO A 146 12.75 -6.27 -4.96
C PRO A 146 13.58 -5.02 -5.26
N GLU A 147 14.63 -5.18 -6.06
CA GLU A 147 15.54 -4.09 -6.44
C GLU A 147 14.79 -2.91 -7.09
N SER A 148 13.71 -3.19 -7.82
CA SER A 148 12.85 -2.17 -8.43
C SER A 148 12.16 -1.23 -7.44
N ALA A 149 12.07 -1.60 -6.16
CA ALA A 149 11.48 -0.78 -5.10
C ALA A 149 12.49 0.11 -4.39
N ARG A 150 13.77 0.08 -4.77
CA ARG A 150 14.85 0.84 -4.11
C ARG A 150 14.63 2.35 -4.11
N ASP A 151 14.03 2.90 -5.16
CA ASP A 151 13.70 4.33 -5.22
C ASP A 151 12.69 4.76 -4.15
N SER A 152 11.92 3.83 -3.62
CA SER A 152 10.95 4.04 -2.54
C SER A 152 11.50 3.70 -1.15
N HIS A 153 12.81 3.49 -1.02
CA HIS A 153 13.48 3.06 0.23
C HIS A 153 13.04 3.86 1.46
N ALA A 154 13.04 5.20 1.37
CA ALA A 154 12.70 6.06 2.51
C ALA A 154 11.25 5.85 2.96
N GLN A 155 10.32 5.75 2.01
CA GLN A 155 8.91 5.52 2.30
C GLN A 155 8.67 4.13 2.89
N ILE A 156 9.26 3.08 2.29
CA ILE A 156 9.15 1.70 2.77
C ILE A 156 9.68 1.59 4.21
N ARG A 157 10.82 2.23 4.48
CA ARG A 157 11.43 2.23 5.80
C ARG A 157 10.56 2.94 6.83
N GLU A 158 10.01 4.09 6.50
CA GLU A 158 9.11 4.86 7.38
C GLU A 158 7.86 4.02 7.72
N GLU A 159 7.20 3.43 6.72
CA GLU A 159 6.04 2.57 6.92
C GLU A 159 6.37 1.32 7.75
N LEU A 160 7.54 0.74 7.54
CA LEU A 160 8.02 -0.43 8.29
C LEU A 160 8.28 -0.09 9.77
N GLU A 161 8.91 1.05 10.04
CA GLU A 161 9.19 1.53 11.40
C GLU A 161 7.89 1.90 12.14
N GLU A 162 6.95 2.60 11.49
CA GLU A 162 5.67 2.99 12.08
C GLU A 162 4.79 1.78 12.42
N SER A 163 4.78 0.75 11.58
CA SER A 163 3.89 -0.41 11.74
C SER A 163 4.51 -1.55 12.55
N SER A 164 5.81 -1.53 12.80
CA SER A 164 6.56 -2.64 13.40
C SER A 164 6.25 -2.93 14.88
N GLY A 165 5.51 -2.06 15.55
CA GLY A 165 5.15 -2.27 16.97
C GLY A 165 6.36 -2.36 17.92
N GLY A 166 7.51 -1.81 17.52
CA GLY A 166 8.75 -1.81 18.30
C GLY A 166 9.68 -2.99 18.02
N MET A 167 9.38 -3.83 17.03
CA MET A 167 10.32 -4.84 16.52
C MET A 167 11.51 -4.18 15.84
N LYS A 168 12.66 -4.85 15.89
CA LYS A 168 13.82 -4.44 15.09
C LYS A 168 13.57 -4.84 13.64
N THR A 169 13.55 -3.85 12.76
CA THR A 169 13.32 -4.04 11.34
C THR A 169 14.59 -3.82 10.54
N GLU A 170 14.85 -4.69 9.60
CA GLU A 170 15.94 -4.56 8.61
C GLU A 170 15.33 -4.64 7.21
N LEU A 171 15.69 -3.70 6.33
CA LEU A 171 15.22 -3.64 4.95
C LEU A 171 16.41 -3.91 4.02
N VAL A 172 16.26 -4.88 3.15
CA VAL A 172 17.26 -5.33 2.18
C VAL A 172 16.63 -5.29 0.79
N PHE A 173 17.38 -4.79 -0.18
CA PHE A 173 16.96 -4.82 -1.59
C PHE A 173 17.79 -5.84 -2.36
N GLY A 174 17.11 -6.67 -3.12
CA GLY A 174 17.78 -7.70 -3.89
C GLY A 174 16.84 -8.45 -4.81
N ASP A 175 17.38 -9.52 -5.42
CA ASP A 175 16.58 -10.44 -6.20
C ASP A 175 15.73 -11.31 -5.28
N THR A 176 14.42 -11.14 -5.33
CA THR A 176 13.46 -11.91 -4.52
C THR A 176 13.27 -13.35 -4.99
N ALA A 177 13.87 -13.72 -6.11
CA ALA A 177 13.86 -15.06 -6.69
C ALA A 177 15.28 -15.56 -7.00
N GLY A 178 16.31 -15.07 -6.30
CA GLY A 178 17.69 -15.45 -6.54
C GLY A 178 18.52 -15.54 -5.26
N ASP A 179 19.55 -16.40 -5.30
CA ASP A 179 20.42 -16.76 -4.18
C ASP A 179 21.06 -15.53 -3.53
N SER A 180 21.48 -14.55 -4.33
CA SER A 180 22.11 -13.33 -3.81
C SER A 180 21.20 -12.53 -2.88
N GLY A 181 19.89 -12.48 -3.15
CA GLY A 181 18.91 -11.82 -2.29
C GLY A 181 18.69 -12.61 -1.00
N PHE A 182 18.60 -13.93 -1.09
CA PHE A 182 18.43 -14.81 0.08
C PHE A 182 19.65 -14.80 1.00
N GLU A 183 20.87 -14.79 0.43
CA GLU A 183 22.11 -14.64 1.19
C GLU A 183 22.18 -13.27 1.89
N LEU A 184 21.83 -12.19 1.19
CA LEU A 184 21.77 -10.85 1.79
C LEU A 184 20.78 -10.77 2.95
N ALA A 185 19.64 -11.44 2.85
CA ALA A 185 18.60 -11.49 3.86
C ALA A 185 18.82 -12.57 4.94
N ALA A 186 19.90 -13.35 4.85
CA ALA A 186 20.24 -14.46 5.75
C ALA A 186 19.10 -15.48 5.88
N ALA A 187 18.51 -15.89 4.74
CA ALA A 187 17.34 -16.76 4.70
C ALA A 187 17.59 -18.13 5.37
N GLU A 188 18.81 -18.66 5.30
CA GLU A 188 19.21 -19.93 5.94
C GLU A 188 19.21 -19.86 7.47
N HIS A 189 19.19 -18.65 8.02
CA HIS A 189 19.15 -18.38 9.46
C HIS A 189 17.79 -17.89 9.96
N ALA A 190 16.82 -17.76 9.08
CA ALA A 190 15.45 -17.38 9.44
C ALA A 190 14.77 -18.51 10.22
N ARG A 191 13.97 -18.16 11.22
CA ARG A 191 13.08 -19.09 11.91
C ARG A 191 11.84 -19.39 11.10
N ALA A 192 11.30 -18.33 10.48
CA ALA A 192 10.15 -18.42 9.62
C ALA A 192 10.32 -17.52 8.38
N ILE A 193 9.80 -17.96 7.26
CA ILE A 193 9.85 -17.22 6.00
C ILE A 193 8.44 -17.08 5.43
N LEU A 194 8.09 -15.85 5.09
CA LEU A 194 6.84 -15.49 4.44
C LEU A 194 7.18 -15.01 3.03
N VAL A 195 6.75 -15.77 2.03
CA VAL A 195 6.88 -15.36 0.62
C VAL A 195 5.59 -14.71 0.18
N MET A 196 5.69 -13.48 -0.21
CA MET A 196 4.56 -12.67 -0.64
C MET A 196 4.89 -12.04 -1.98
N ARG A 197 3.86 -11.62 -2.68
CA ARG A 197 4.01 -10.78 -3.85
C ARG A 197 4.62 -9.41 -3.50
N SER A 198 5.37 -8.83 -4.44
CA SER A 198 5.96 -7.50 -4.28
C SER A 198 4.92 -6.38 -4.25
N SER A 199 3.75 -6.56 -4.86
CA SER A 199 2.72 -5.54 -4.97
C SER A 199 1.31 -6.15 -4.98
N LEU A 200 0.38 -5.61 -4.18
CA LEU A 200 -1.07 -5.90 -4.29
C LEU A 200 -1.75 -5.10 -5.40
N GLY A 201 -1.01 -4.26 -6.10
CA GLY A 201 -1.49 -3.46 -7.22
C GLY A 201 -2.33 -4.29 -8.20
N PRO A 202 -2.99 -3.67 -9.20
CA PRO A 202 -3.91 -4.32 -10.14
C PRO A 202 -3.23 -5.18 -11.21
N ALA A 203 -1.94 -5.56 -11.04
CA ALA A 203 -1.39 -6.57 -11.93
C ALA A 203 -2.35 -7.75 -12.00
N PRO A 204 -2.50 -8.40 -13.15
CA PRO A 204 -3.35 -9.59 -13.26
C PRO A 204 -3.00 -10.53 -12.11
N ALA A 205 -4.00 -11.08 -11.42
CA ALA A 205 -3.75 -11.97 -10.28
C ALA A 205 -2.82 -13.14 -10.66
N GLU A 206 -2.84 -13.51 -11.93
CA GLU A 206 -1.98 -14.52 -12.52
C GLU A 206 -0.49 -14.16 -12.44
N SER A 207 -0.11 -12.92 -12.75
CA SER A 207 1.29 -12.51 -12.66
C SER A 207 1.80 -12.44 -11.22
N SER A 208 0.93 -12.14 -10.27
CA SER A 208 1.33 -12.04 -8.86
C SER A 208 1.56 -13.38 -8.19
N ASP A 209 0.74 -14.36 -8.48
CA ASP A 209 0.90 -15.70 -7.94
C ASP A 209 2.06 -16.43 -8.63
N VAL A 210 2.36 -16.08 -9.89
CA VAL A 210 3.59 -16.52 -10.59
C VAL A 210 4.85 -16.00 -9.87
N GLU A 211 4.88 -14.73 -9.43
CA GLU A 211 6.00 -14.19 -8.65
C GLU A 211 6.21 -14.98 -7.35
N VAL A 212 5.13 -15.24 -6.60
CA VAL A 212 5.19 -16.03 -5.36
C VAL A 212 5.72 -17.44 -5.64
N THR A 213 5.22 -18.08 -6.71
CA THR A 213 5.67 -19.41 -7.11
C THR A 213 7.16 -19.42 -7.49
N GLN A 214 7.62 -18.45 -8.27
CA GLN A 214 9.03 -18.33 -8.68
C GLN A 214 9.93 -18.09 -7.47
N SER A 215 9.60 -17.15 -6.60
CA SER A 215 10.36 -16.87 -5.38
C SER A 215 10.36 -18.09 -4.44
N GLY A 216 9.24 -18.79 -4.34
CA GLY A 216 9.13 -20.01 -3.52
C GLY A 216 10.00 -21.14 -4.03
N LEU A 217 10.02 -21.39 -5.35
CA LEU A 217 10.86 -22.45 -5.95
C LEU A 217 12.36 -22.12 -5.81
N ALA A 218 12.75 -20.88 -6.09
CA ALA A 218 14.14 -20.45 -5.90
C ALA A 218 14.57 -20.55 -4.42
N LEU A 219 13.68 -20.16 -3.50
CA LEU A 219 13.93 -20.32 -2.07
C LEU A 219 14.06 -21.78 -1.66
N LEU A 220 13.26 -22.68 -2.23
CA LEU A 220 13.36 -24.13 -1.96
C LEU A 220 14.72 -24.67 -2.36
N ASP A 221 15.20 -24.32 -3.55
CA ASP A 221 16.52 -24.73 -4.03
C ASP A 221 17.61 -24.19 -3.12
N TYR A 222 17.58 -22.92 -2.78
CA TYR A 222 18.53 -22.28 -1.85
C TYR A 222 18.57 -22.94 -0.47
N LEU A 223 17.40 -23.19 0.15
CA LEU A 223 17.31 -23.82 1.47
C LEU A 223 17.83 -25.26 1.45
N ASN A 224 17.56 -26.02 0.39
CA ASN A 224 18.06 -27.36 0.21
C ASN A 224 19.61 -27.40 0.11
N GLU A 225 20.20 -26.46 -0.62
CA GLU A 225 21.68 -26.35 -0.74
C GLU A 225 22.33 -26.02 0.61
N HIS A 226 21.68 -25.22 1.46
CA HIS A 226 22.19 -24.80 2.77
C HIS A 226 21.76 -25.74 3.91
N GLY A 227 20.92 -26.75 3.63
CA GLY A 227 20.42 -27.68 4.64
C GLY A 227 19.54 -27.02 5.71
N ALA A 228 18.96 -25.85 5.41
CA ALA A 228 18.11 -25.09 6.33
C ALA A 228 16.64 -25.54 6.22
N LYS A 229 15.92 -25.48 7.34
CA LYS A 229 14.52 -25.91 7.43
C LYS A 229 13.68 -24.90 8.25
N PRO A 230 13.57 -23.66 7.79
CA PRO A 230 12.65 -22.70 8.41
C PRO A 230 11.19 -23.10 8.17
N GLU A 231 10.27 -22.56 8.94
CA GLU A 231 8.85 -22.63 8.61
C GLU A 231 8.56 -21.70 7.42
N VAL A 232 8.02 -22.22 6.32
CA VAL A 232 7.77 -21.43 5.11
C VAL A 232 6.27 -21.34 4.85
N ARG A 233 5.80 -20.15 4.57
CA ARG A 233 4.43 -19.86 4.13
C ARG A 233 4.43 -19.05 2.85
N LEU A 234 3.62 -19.48 1.88
CA LEU A 234 3.43 -18.80 0.61
C LEU A 234 2.07 -18.12 0.63
N VAL A 235 2.01 -16.79 0.41
CA VAL A 235 0.75 -16.05 0.36
C VAL A 235 0.33 -15.86 -1.08
N PHE A 236 -0.61 -16.65 -1.50
CA PHE A 236 -1.25 -16.55 -2.81
C PHE A 236 -2.47 -15.64 -2.75
N ARG A 237 -2.80 -15.07 -3.88
CA ARG A 237 -3.98 -14.25 -4.03
C ARG A 237 -5.21 -15.07 -4.36
N ARG A 238 -5.08 -16.10 -5.22
CA ARG A 238 -6.20 -16.91 -5.73
C ARG A 238 -6.00 -18.39 -5.49
N GLY A 239 -7.04 -19.03 -4.95
CA GLY A 239 -7.03 -20.45 -4.64
C GLY A 239 -6.74 -21.36 -5.84
N ARG A 240 -7.32 -21.05 -7.00
CA ARG A 240 -7.08 -21.84 -8.22
C ARG A 240 -5.62 -21.91 -8.66
N ASN A 241 -4.81 -20.88 -8.32
CA ASN A 241 -3.40 -20.86 -8.67
C ASN A 241 -2.59 -21.72 -7.70
N VAL A 242 -3.05 -21.86 -6.46
CA VAL A 242 -2.47 -22.79 -5.48
C VAL A 242 -2.63 -24.22 -5.96
N ASP A 243 -3.85 -24.61 -6.33
CA ASP A 243 -4.15 -25.97 -6.78
C ASP A 243 -3.27 -26.41 -7.96
N ALA A 244 -2.89 -25.46 -8.83
CA ALA A 244 -2.05 -25.70 -9.99
C ALA A 244 -0.55 -25.81 -9.69
N SER A 245 -0.06 -25.21 -8.60
CA SER A 245 1.38 -25.09 -8.29
C SER A 245 1.79 -25.83 -7.02
N TRP A 246 0.86 -26.23 -6.18
CA TRP A 246 1.15 -26.76 -4.86
C TRP A 246 1.95 -28.06 -4.85
N GLU A 247 1.78 -28.91 -5.85
CA GLU A 247 2.54 -30.14 -5.99
C GLU A 247 4.07 -29.92 -6.18
N LEU A 248 4.46 -28.68 -6.49
CA LEU A 248 5.87 -28.30 -6.65
C LEU A 248 6.59 -28.05 -5.32
N PHE A 249 5.86 -27.91 -4.23
CA PHE A 249 6.39 -27.52 -2.93
C PHE A 249 6.43 -28.70 -1.93
N PRO A 250 7.32 -28.65 -0.93
CA PRO A 250 7.35 -29.63 0.15
C PRO A 250 6.04 -29.66 0.95
N HIS A 251 5.67 -30.82 1.43
CA HIS A 251 4.43 -31.03 2.22
C HIS A 251 4.42 -30.34 3.59
N ASP A 252 5.59 -29.93 4.08
CA ASP A 252 5.74 -29.18 5.34
C ASP A 252 5.64 -27.65 5.15
N TRP A 253 5.58 -27.21 3.91
CA TRP A 253 5.22 -25.83 3.58
C TRP A 253 3.70 -25.65 3.61
N ASP A 254 3.24 -24.43 3.69
CA ASP A 254 1.81 -24.14 3.72
C ASP A 254 1.46 -22.92 2.85
N ALA A 255 0.27 -22.93 2.28
CA ALA A 255 -0.24 -21.86 1.43
C ALA A 255 -1.40 -21.14 2.10
N ILE A 256 -1.33 -19.82 2.11
CA ILE A 256 -2.40 -18.96 2.56
C ILE A 256 -3.02 -18.30 1.34
N VAL A 257 -4.31 -18.44 1.19
CA VAL A 257 -5.07 -17.89 0.06
C VAL A 257 -5.84 -16.66 0.52
N ALA A 258 -5.35 -15.49 0.14
CA ALA A 258 -5.86 -14.24 0.67
C ALA A 258 -7.34 -14.00 0.32
N ASP A 259 -7.74 -14.24 -0.93
CA ASP A 259 -9.14 -14.05 -1.36
C ASP A 259 -10.10 -15.02 -0.66
N ARG A 260 -9.73 -16.29 -0.49
CA ARG A 260 -10.53 -17.28 0.26
C ARG A 260 -10.67 -16.91 1.74
N THR A 261 -9.60 -16.44 2.37
CA THR A 261 -9.66 -16.01 3.78
C THR A 261 -10.63 -14.85 3.96
N VAL A 262 -10.53 -13.83 3.11
CA VAL A 262 -11.37 -12.64 3.22
C VAL A 262 -12.82 -12.94 2.85
N SER A 263 -13.06 -13.68 1.76
CA SER A 263 -14.41 -14.03 1.32
C SER A 263 -15.15 -14.87 2.36
N ALA A 264 -14.46 -15.84 2.98
CA ALA A 264 -15.05 -16.66 4.04
C ALA A 264 -15.41 -15.82 5.29
N VAL A 265 -14.58 -14.85 5.68
CA VAL A 265 -14.91 -13.90 6.76
C VAL A 265 -16.12 -13.04 6.39
N LEU A 266 -16.17 -12.50 5.16
CA LEU A 266 -17.32 -11.73 4.68
C LEU A 266 -18.60 -12.58 4.63
N ARG A 267 -18.51 -13.80 4.13
CA ARG A 267 -19.61 -14.75 4.12
C ARG A 267 -20.15 -15.04 5.52
N LEU A 268 -19.26 -15.32 6.49
CA LEU A 268 -19.67 -15.51 7.88
C LEU A 268 -20.34 -14.28 8.46
N ALA A 269 -19.85 -13.08 8.15
CA ALA A 269 -20.47 -11.83 8.58
C ALA A 269 -21.90 -11.67 8.03
N ILE A 270 -22.17 -12.18 6.84
CA ILE A 270 -23.48 -12.12 6.18
C ILE A 270 -24.41 -13.25 6.66
N THR A 271 -23.86 -14.44 6.91
CA THR A 271 -24.67 -15.62 7.21
C THR A 271 -24.77 -15.91 8.72
N ARG A 272 -23.67 -15.82 9.44
CA ARG A 272 -23.55 -16.24 10.85
C ARG A 272 -22.62 -15.32 11.63
N PRO A 273 -22.94 -14.01 11.78
CA PRO A 273 -22.03 -13.04 12.43
C PRO A 273 -21.52 -13.47 13.82
N PRO A 274 -22.28 -14.16 14.67
CA PRO A 274 -21.77 -14.63 15.95
C PRO A 274 -20.56 -15.56 15.84
N ALA A 275 -20.43 -16.31 14.73
CA ALA A 275 -19.28 -17.19 14.52
C ALA A 275 -17.98 -16.42 14.37
N LEU A 276 -18.02 -15.17 13.93
CA LEU A 276 -16.82 -14.30 13.86
C LEU A 276 -16.17 -14.09 15.23
N ALA A 277 -16.96 -13.98 16.31
CA ALA A 277 -16.44 -13.82 17.66
C ALA A 277 -15.66 -15.06 18.15
N GLY A 278 -15.95 -16.22 17.57
CA GLY A 278 -15.27 -17.48 17.89
C GLY A 278 -14.02 -17.74 17.06
N LEU A 279 -13.78 -16.98 15.99
CA LEU A 279 -12.63 -17.20 15.12
C LEU A 279 -11.31 -16.92 15.87
N PRO A 280 -10.35 -17.86 15.83
CA PRO A 280 -9.07 -17.70 16.48
C PRO A 280 -8.32 -16.44 16.01
N GLY A 281 -7.95 -15.57 16.94
CA GLY A 281 -7.16 -14.37 16.66
C GLY A 281 -7.89 -13.24 15.93
N TRP A 282 -9.13 -13.48 15.49
CA TRP A 282 -9.91 -12.46 14.78
C TRP A 282 -10.59 -11.50 15.77
N VAL A 283 -10.54 -10.22 15.45
CA VAL A 283 -11.18 -9.14 16.21
C VAL A 283 -11.85 -8.20 15.23
N ALA A 284 -13.09 -7.80 15.50
CA ALA A 284 -13.74 -6.75 14.71
C ALA A 284 -12.95 -5.44 14.81
N GLU A 285 -12.61 -4.88 13.68
CA GLU A 285 -11.85 -3.62 13.61
C GLU A 285 -12.71 -2.41 13.98
N HIS A 286 -13.98 -2.46 13.60
CA HIS A 286 -14.94 -1.40 13.89
C HIS A 286 -16.35 -1.97 13.96
N GLY A 287 -17.12 -1.49 14.93
CA GLY A 287 -18.45 -1.98 15.24
C GLY A 287 -18.44 -3.14 16.26
N GLU A 288 -19.62 -3.46 16.73
CA GLU A 288 -19.84 -4.54 17.69
C GLU A 288 -20.57 -5.70 17.00
N ILE A 289 -20.02 -6.91 17.11
CA ILE A 289 -20.59 -8.10 16.48
C ILE A 289 -22.01 -8.38 17.00
N GLY A 290 -22.26 -8.22 18.31
CA GLY A 290 -23.55 -8.53 18.91
C GLY A 290 -24.73 -7.76 18.28
N PRO A 291 -24.73 -6.42 18.32
CA PRO A 291 -25.78 -5.62 17.71
C PRO A 291 -25.91 -5.85 16.19
N PHE A 292 -24.78 -6.02 15.49
CA PHE A 292 -24.81 -6.32 14.07
C PHE A 292 -25.44 -7.70 13.79
N ALA A 293 -25.11 -8.72 14.58
CA ALA A 293 -25.66 -10.07 14.45
C ALA A 293 -27.17 -10.09 14.65
N GLU A 294 -27.70 -9.34 15.62
CA GLU A 294 -29.15 -9.20 15.83
C GLU A 294 -29.86 -8.67 14.59
N LEU A 295 -29.24 -7.69 13.90
CA LEU A 295 -29.81 -7.14 12.67
C LEU A 295 -29.73 -8.10 11.50
N VAL A 296 -28.65 -8.85 11.36
CA VAL A 296 -28.54 -9.90 10.33
C VAL A 296 -29.53 -11.02 10.59
N ASP A 297 -29.69 -11.48 11.82
CA ASP A 297 -30.71 -12.47 12.20
C ASP A 297 -32.13 -11.99 11.89
N ALA A 298 -32.43 -10.72 12.18
CA ALA A 298 -33.71 -10.13 11.80
C ALA A 298 -33.90 -10.09 10.28
N ALA A 299 -32.84 -9.79 9.52
CA ALA A 299 -32.85 -9.81 8.06
C ALA A 299 -33.13 -11.22 7.49
N TRP A 300 -32.50 -12.25 8.06
CA TRP A 300 -32.75 -13.65 7.70
C TRP A 300 -34.20 -14.09 7.99
N LYS A 301 -34.78 -13.66 9.09
CA LYS A 301 -36.18 -13.92 9.45
C LYS A 301 -37.16 -13.19 8.55
N ALA A 302 -36.82 -11.96 8.14
CA ALA A 302 -37.67 -11.11 7.30
C ALA A 302 -37.76 -11.56 5.82
N ARG A 303 -37.00 -12.58 5.39
CA ARG A 303 -36.99 -13.06 4.01
C ARG A 303 -38.23 -13.87 3.61
N ASP A 304 -39.09 -14.25 4.57
CA ASP A 304 -40.35 -15.01 4.35
C ASP A 304 -40.15 -16.25 3.48
N GLY A 305 -39.08 -17.02 3.66
CA GLY A 305 -38.73 -18.20 2.88
C GLY A 305 -38.16 -17.94 1.48
N GLY A 306 -38.05 -16.67 1.06
CA GLY A 306 -37.34 -16.27 -0.16
C GLY A 306 -35.81 -16.15 0.03
N PRO A 307 -35.07 -15.79 -1.03
CA PRO A 307 -33.64 -15.55 -0.93
C PRO A 307 -33.30 -14.30 -0.10
N LEU A 308 -32.16 -14.32 0.60
CA LEU A 308 -31.59 -13.14 1.22
C LEU A 308 -31.17 -12.16 0.12
N ARG A 309 -31.76 -10.97 0.12
CA ARG A 309 -31.39 -9.91 -0.83
C ARG A 309 -30.16 -9.19 -0.32
N LEU A 310 -29.02 -9.42 -0.98
CA LEU A 310 -27.75 -8.81 -0.69
C LEU A 310 -27.45 -7.72 -1.72
N ALA A 311 -27.27 -6.48 -1.28
CA ALA A 311 -26.72 -5.44 -2.13
C ALA A 311 -25.22 -5.32 -1.91
N ILE A 312 -24.44 -5.44 -2.99
CA ILE A 312 -22.98 -5.24 -2.97
C ILE A 312 -22.69 -3.94 -3.70
N VAL A 313 -22.12 -2.99 -2.99
CA VAL A 313 -21.70 -1.68 -3.51
C VAL A 313 -20.20 -1.70 -3.70
N GLY A 314 -19.77 -1.76 -4.93
CA GLY A 314 -18.41 -2.01 -5.36
C GLY A 314 -18.24 -3.40 -5.98
N CYS A 315 -17.13 -3.60 -6.67
CA CYS A 315 -16.72 -4.89 -7.21
C CYS A 315 -15.19 -4.97 -7.11
N GLY A 316 -14.73 -5.54 -6.02
CA GLY A 316 -13.31 -5.65 -5.70
C GLY A 316 -12.74 -7.01 -6.04
N ILE A 317 -11.50 -7.14 -5.67
CA ILE A 317 -10.65 -8.31 -5.90
C ILE A 317 -11.19 -9.59 -5.25
N ASN A 318 -11.88 -9.45 -4.11
CA ASN A 318 -12.44 -10.58 -3.35
C ASN A 318 -13.84 -10.96 -3.83
N ALA A 319 -14.44 -10.19 -4.76
CA ALA A 319 -15.80 -10.45 -5.25
C ALA A 319 -15.98 -11.83 -5.90
N PRO A 320 -15.05 -12.34 -6.73
CA PRO A 320 -15.19 -13.69 -7.30
C PRO A 320 -15.24 -14.78 -6.22
N ALA A 321 -14.28 -14.77 -5.27
CA ALA A 321 -14.24 -15.75 -4.20
C ALA A 321 -15.47 -15.67 -3.28
N LEU A 322 -15.96 -14.45 -3.00
CA LEU A 322 -17.21 -14.28 -2.25
C LEU A 322 -18.41 -14.87 -2.99
N MET A 323 -18.49 -14.73 -4.31
CA MET A 323 -19.58 -15.34 -5.08
C MET A 323 -19.50 -16.87 -5.06
N GLU A 324 -18.30 -17.44 -5.15
CA GLU A 324 -18.06 -18.87 -5.00
C GLU A 324 -18.49 -19.35 -3.60
N ASP A 325 -18.07 -18.69 -2.54
CA ASP A 325 -18.43 -19.01 -1.15
C ASP A 325 -19.95 -18.90 -0.88
N LEU A 326 -20.62 -17.91 -1.46
CA LEU A 326 -22.08 -17.79 -1.37
C LEU A 326 -22.79 -18.91 -2.15
N ALA A 327 -22.22 -19.33 -3.27
CA ALA A 327 -22.74 -20.46 -4.04
C ALA A 327 -22.62 -21.78 -3.27
N GLU A 328 -21.49 -22.01 -2.63
CA GLU A 328 -21.26 -23.19 -1.77
C GLU A 328 -22.19 -23.21 -0.54
N ALA A 329 -22.48 -22.03 0.01
CA ALA A 329 -23.44 -21.91 1.12
C ALA A 329 -24.92 -22.11 0.70
N GLY A 330 -25.19 -22.25 -0.59
CA GLY A 330 -26.52 -22.44 -1.17
C GLY A 330 -26.91 -21.28 -2.09
N ALA A 331 -26.62 -21.40 -3.38
CA ALA A 331 -26.80 -20.33 -4.36
C ALA A 331 -28.26 -19.78 -4.41
N GLU A 332 -29.24 -20.62 -4.20
CA GLU A 332 -30.66 -20.26 -4.20
C GLU A 332 -31.08 -19.45 -2.97
N GLN A 333 -30.24 -19.43 -1.93
CA GLN A 333 -30.52 -18.67 -0.71
C GLN A 333 -30.17 -17.18 -0.87
N PHE A 334 -29.51 -16.80 -1.96
CA PHE A 334 -29.04 -15.42 -2.18
C PHE A 334 -29.59 -14.84 -3.48
N ALA A 335 -29.99 -13.57 -3.42
CA ALA A 335 -30.26 -12.72 -4.56
C ALA A 335 -29.39 -11.48 -4.47
N VAL A 336 -28.37 -11.41 -5.32
CA VAL A 336 -27.33 -10.36 -5.25
C VAL A 336 -27.67 -9.25 -6.23
N THR A 337 -27.72 -8.01 -5.73
CA THR A 337 -27.71 -6.78 -6.56
C THR A 337 -26.32 -6.16 -6.42
N MET A 338 -25.54 -6.11 -7.49
CA MET A 338 -24.22 -5.53 -7.50
C MET A 338 -24.21 -4.17 -8.19
N VAL A 339 -23.81 -3.14 -7.46
CA VAL A 339 -23.70 -1.74 -7.94
C VAL A 339 -22.24 -1.38 -8.04
N ALA A 340 -21.70 -1.33 -9.26
CA ALA A 340 -20.30 -1.09 -9.48
C ALA A 340 -20.04 -0.42 -10.84
N PRO A 341 -18.87 0.23 -11.06
CA PRO A 341 -18.43 0.62 -12.38
C PRO A 341 -18.34 -0.60 -13.31
N ARG A 342 -18.79 -0.45 -14.57
CA ARG A 342 -18.76 -1.52 -15.56
C ARG A 342 -17.37 -2.14 -15.71
N GLU A 343 -16.36 -1.31 -15.77
CA GLU A 343 -14.97 -1.75 -15.89
C GLU A 343 -14.50 -2.62 -14.72
N ALA A 344 -14.92 -2.31 -13.49
CA ALA A 344 -14.58 -3.12 -12.31
C ALA A 344 -15.33 -4.47 -12.38
N PHE A 345 -16.62 -4.46 -12.74
CA PHE A 345 -17.40 -5.68 -12.90
C PHE A 345 -16.79 -6.61 -13.97
N ASP A 346 -16.49 -6.07 -15.15
CA ASP A 346 -15.93 -6.85 -16.26
C ASP A 346 -14.53 -7.39 -15.94
N ARG A 347 -13.74 -6.65 -15.15
CA ARG A 347 -12.40 -7.06 -14.72
C ARG A 347 -12.43 -8.23 -13.73
N TYR A 348 -13.33 -8.23 -12.78
CA TYR A 348 -13.31 -9.19 -11.67
C TYR A 348 -14.33 -10.32 -11.83
N LEU A 349 -15.49 -10.06 -12.42
CA LEU A 349 -16.58 -11.03 -12.55
C LEU A 349 -16.99 -11.33 -14.00
N GLY A 350 -16.73 -10.43 -14.94
CA GLY A 350 -17.25 -10.49 -16.30
C GLY A 350 -16.89 -11.73 -17.13
N SER A 351 -15.84 -12.47 -16.75
CA SER A 351 -15.44 -13.73 -17.40
C SER A 351 -15.81 -14.97 -16.56
N THR A 352 -16.31 -14.80 -15.36
CA THR A 352 -16.64 -15.87 -14.43
C THR A 352 -18.16 -15.82 -14.22
N GLU A 353 -18.93 -16.70 -14.84
CA GLU A 353 -20.29 -16.94 -14.36
C GLU A 353 -20.15 -17.56 -12.97
N PRO A 354 -20.53 -16.83 -11.90
CA PRO A 354 -20.47 -17.38 -10.56
C PRO A 354 -21.42 -18.56 -10.52
N SER A 355 -20.96 -19.68 -10.05
CA SER A 355 -21.62 -20.98 -10.03
C SER A 355 -22.97 -20.91 -9.32
N GLY A 356 -24.02 -20.45 -10.03
CA GLY A 356 -25.43 -20.54 -9.61
C GLY A 356 -25.99 -19.34 -8.85
N VAL A 357 -25.21 -18.39 -8.30
CA VAL A 357 -25.77 -17.20 -7.65
C VAL A 357 -26.27 -16.20 -8.67
N LYS A 358 -27.55 -15.81 -8.55
CA LYS A 358 -28.16 -14.82 -9.45
C LYS A 358 -27.66 -13.41 -9.11
N ILE A 359 -26.89 -12.81 -10.03
CA ILE A 359 -26.40 -11.43 -9.90
C ILE A 359 -27.24 -10.51 -10.80
N HIS A 360 -27.87 -9.52 -10.19
CA HIS A 360 -28.43 -8.37 -10.88
C HIS A 360 -27.40 -7.24 -10.87
N PHE A 361 -26.71 -7.03 -12.01
CA PHE A 361 -25.73 -5.98 -12.13
C PHE A 361 -26.40 -4.64 -12.46
N VAL A 362 -26.02 -3.60 -11.71
CA VAL A 362 -26.42 -2.20 -11.92
C VAL A 362 -25.16 -1.37 -12.09
N GLU A 363 -24.99 -0.75 -13.24
CA GLU A 363 -23.83 0.08 -13.51
C GLU A 363 -23.86 1.35 -12.65
N GLU A 364 -22.81 1.58 -11.87
CA GLU A 364 -22.67 2.78 -11.05
C GLU A 364 -22.52 4.01 -11.94
N ARG A 365 -23.33 5.04 -11.66
CA ARG A 365 -23.28 6.33 -12.35
C ARG A 365 -22.62 7.38 -11.47
N ALA A 366 -21.32 7.57 -11.63
CA ALA A 366 -20.52 8.52 -10.83
C ALA A 366 -21.10 9.96 -10.85
N ASN A 367 -21.78 10.35 -11.93
CA ASN A 367 -22.36 11.68 -12.10
C ASN A 367 -23.78 11.83 -11.55
N ASP A 368 -24.41 10.75 -11.05
CA ASP A 368 -25.75 10.79 -10.46
C ASP A 368 -25.65 10.50 -8.94
N PRO A 369 -25.67 11.53 -8.08
CA PRO A 369 -25.54 11.35 -6.64
C PRO A 369 -26.68 10.54 -6.02
N ASP A 370 -27.84 10.48 -6.70
CA ASP A 370 -29.04 9.78 -6.23
C ASP A 370 -29.14 8.35 -6.81
N HIS A 371 -28.23 7.94 -7.68
CA HIS A 371 -28.30 6.63 -8.33
C HIS A 371 -28.21 5.48 -7.31
N LEU A 372 -27.18 5.47 -6.50
CA LEU A 372 -27.01 4.45 -5.46
C LEU A 372 -28.17 4.44 -4.45
N PRO A 373 -28.65 5.58 -3.91
CA PRO A 373 -29.85 5.61 -3.08
C PRO A 373 -31.09 5.02 -3.74
N ARG A 374 -31.36 5.34 -4.99
CA ARG A 374 -32.50 4.79 -5.75
C ARG A 374 -32.40 3.28 -5.89
N THR A 375 -31.24 2.79 -6.30
CA THR A 375 -30.98 1.35 -6.47
C THR A 375 -31.19 0.58 -5.17
N LEU A 376 -30.71 1.12 -4.02
CA LEU A 376 -30.94 0.50 -2.72
C LEU A 376 -32.41 0.52 -2.27
N ILE A 377 -33.17 1.57 -2.63
CA ILE A 377 -34.60 1.64 -2.35
C ILE A 377 -35.36 0.60 -3.20
N GLU A 378 -35.02 0.49 -4.47
CA GLU A 378 -35.68 -0.41 -5.42
C GLU A 378 -35.37 -1.88 -5.14
N SER A 379 -34.11 -2.21 -4.89
CA SER A 379 -33.66 -3.58 -4.58
C SER A 379 -34.11 -4.07 -3.21
N ARG A 380 -34.47 -3.18 -2.29
CA ARG A 380 -34.87 -3.49 -0.91
C ARG A 380 -33.99 -4.54 -0.26
N PRO A 381 -32.69 -4.32 -0.14
CA PRO A 381 -31.77 -5.31 0.38
C PRO A 381 -32.06 -5.62 1.85
N HIS A 382 -31.77 -6.86 2.23
CA HIS A 382 -31.78 -7.29 3.64
C HIS A 382 -30.43 -6.99 4.32
N VAL A 383 -29.33 -7.06 3.55
CA VAL A 383 -27.96 -6.77 3.98
C VAL A 383 -27.27 -5.96 2.88
N VAL A 384 -26.41 -5.04 3.25
CA VAL A 384 -25.57 -4.30 2.31
C VAL A 384 -24.10 -4.58 2.63
N LEU A 385 -23.33 -4.96 1.61
CA LEU A 385 -21.87 -5.02 1.65
C LEU A 385 -21.32 -3.87 0.82
N VAL A 386 -20.44 -3.08 1.41
CA VAL A 386 -19.67 -2.05 0.69
C VAL A 386 -18.23 -2.54 0.58
N THR A 387 -17.76 -2.73 -0.64
CA THR A 387 -16.44 -3.30 -0.93
C THR A 387 -15.65 -2.36 -1.85
N PRO A 388 -14.32 -2.39 -1.81
CA PRO A 388 -13.50 -1.61 -2.72
C PRO A 388 -13.83 -1.90 -4.19
N SER A 389 -13.87 -0.84 -5.01
CA SER A 389 -13.84 -0.96 -6.48
C SER A 389 -12.52 -0.36 -6.95
N PRO A 390 -11.40 -1.08 -6.87
CA PRO A 390 -10.10 -0.52 -7.16
C PRO A 390 -9.97 -0.21 -8.65
N MET A 391 -10.29 1.02 -9.00
CA MET A 391 -9.96 1.65 -10.29
C MET A 391 -8.58 2.32 -10.24
N SER A 392 -8.04 2.54 -9.03
CA SER A 392 -6.71 3.08 -8.79
C SER A 392 -5.86 2.11 -7.97
N TRP A 393 -4.55 2.25 -8.05
CA TRP A 393 -3.55 1.48 -7.34
C TRP A 393 -3.38 1.90 -5.88
N ASP A 394 -3.95 3.03 -5.51
CA ASP A 394 -3.84 3.60 -4.18
C ASP A 394 -4.91 2.98 -3.27
N GLN A 395 -4.46 2.16 -2.32
CA GLN A 395 -5.31 1.51 -1.32
C GLN A 395 -6.06 2.54 -0.46
N ARG A 396 -5.41 3.66 -0.11
CA ARG A 396 -6.04 4.74 0.67
C ARG A 396 -7.14 5.43 -0.12
N ALA A 397 -6.93 5.66 -1.41
CA ALA A 397 -7.96 6.21 -2.30
C ALA A 397 -9.13 5.24 -2.47
N SER A 398 -8.86 3.93 -2.55
CA SER A 398 -9.87 2.89 -2.59
C SER A 398 -10.71 2.86 -1.32
N ASP A 399 -10.07 2.88 -0.14
CA ASP A 399 -10.74 2.93 1.16
C ASP A 399 -11.55 4.22 1.36
N ALA A 400 -11.06 5.36 0.85
CA ALA A 400 -11.82 6.61 0.84
C ALA A 400 -13.10 6.49 -0.01
N GLY A 401 -13.02 5.79 -1.15
CA GLY A 401 -14.18 5.47 -1.99
C GLY A 401 -15.22 4.61 -1.26
N VAL A 402 -14.77 3.58 -0.53
CA VAL A 402 -15.64 2.75 0.33
C VAL A 402 -16.31 3.62 1.40
N THR A 403 -15.54 4.45 2.08
CA THR A 403 -16.07 5.34 3.14
C THR A 403 -17.16 6.27 2.61
N LEU A 404 -16.97 6.88 1.42
CA LEU A 404 -17.98 7.73 0.79
C LEU A 404 -19.23 6.94 0.42
N SER A 405 -19.08 5.75 -0.16
CA SER A 405 -20.21 4.87 -0.50
C SER A 405 -20.95 4.42 0.75
N LEU A 406 -20.23 4.06 1.81
CA LEU A 406 -20.78 3.71 3.12
C LEU A 406 -21.63 4.84 3.71
N LEU A 407 -21.15 6.08 3.71
CA LEU A 407 -21.90 7.22 4.20
C LEU A 407 -23.20 7.45 3.42
N ARG A 408 -23.19 7.23 2.09
CA ARG A 408 -24.38 7.30 1.24
C ARG A 408 -25.39 6.19 1.61
N VAL A 409 -24.88 4.95 1.78
CA VAL A 409 -25.69 3.79 2.19
C VAL A 409 -26.39 4.05 3.53
N LEU A 410 -25.61 4.48 4.55
CA LEU A 410 -26.15 4.75 5.89
C LEU A 410 -27.18 5.87 5.90
N ARG A 411 -27.00 6.91 5.08
CA ARG A 411 -28.00 7.99 4.91
C ARG A 411 -29.26 7.50 4.24
N THR A 412 -29.12 6.68 3.18
CA THR A 412 -30.26 6.12 2.43
C THR A 412 -31.08 5.16 3.28
N ALA A 413 -30.40 4.34 4.09
CA ALA A 413 -31.06 3.45 5.05
C ALA A 413 -31.92 4.22 6.06
N GLY A 414 -31.59 5.47 6.35
CA GLY A 414 -32.34 6.33 7.28
C GLY A 414 -32.46 5.68 8.65
N GLY A 415 -33.68 5.60 9.16
CA GLY A 415 -33.99 4.90 10.41
C GLY A 415 -34.23 3.39 10.28
N ARG A 416 -33.98 2.77 9.12
CA ARG A 416 -34.14 1.31 8.94
C ARG A 416 -33.02 0.58 9.64
N ASP A 417 -33.33 -0.53 10.28
CA ASP A 417 -32.35 -1.45 10.89
C ASP A 417 -31.72 -2.36 9.82
N LEU A 418 -31.08 -1.73 8.83
CA LEU A 418 -30.40 -2.41 7.73
C LEU A 418 -28.94 -2.67 8.10
N PRO A 419 -28.51 -3.92 8.25
CA PRO A 419 -27.11 -4.23 8.53
C PRO A 419 -26.22 -3.89 7.32
N VAL A 420 -25.10 -3.21 7.60
CA VAL A 420 -24.12 -2.76 6.62
C VAL A 420 -22.76 -3.31 6.99
N LEU A 421 -22.20 -4.11 6.09
CA LEU A 421 -20.85 -4.63 6.19
C LEU A 421 -19.93 -3.79 5.32
N ALA A 422 -18.80 -3.35 5.82
CA ALA A 422 -17.79 -2.63 5.05
C ALA A 422 -16.50 -3.44 4.98
N GLU A 423 -16.01 -3.66 3.79
CA GLU A 423 -14.68 -4.20 3.53
C GLU A 423 -13.72 -3.05 3.21
N LEU A 424 -12.61 -2.98 3.90
CA LEU A 424 -11.54 -2.00 3.68
C LEU A 424 -10.20 -2.74 3.54
N PHE A 425 -9.26 -2.17 2.83
CA PHE A 425 -7.93 -2.73 2.75
C PHE A 425 -7.16 -2.53 4.04
N LEU A 426 -7.06 -1.28 4.50
CA LEU A 426 -6.19 -0.87 5.59
C LEU A 426 -6.90 -0.91 6.94
N THR A 427 -6.21 -1.39 7.95
CA THR A 427 -6.70 -1.40 9.34
C THR A 427 -6.96 0.01 9.88
N GLU A 428 -6.11 0.97 9.54
CA GLU A 428 -6.28 2.36 9.98
C GLU A 428 -7.55 3.02 9.40
N SER A 429 -7.95 2.60 8.20
CA SER A 429 -9.16 3.12 7.54
C SER A 429 -10.43 2.73 8.30
N THR A 430 -10.47 1.55 8.91
CA THR A 430 -11.61 1.10 9.70
C THR A 430 -11.84 1.98 10.92
N ARG A 431 -10.78 2.47 11.56
CA ARG A 431 -10.84 3.31 12.77
C ARG A 431 -11.46 4.68 12.52
N ARG A 432 -11.52 5.13 11.28
CA ARG A 432 -12.09 6.44 10.87
C ARG A 432 -13.56 6.37 10.50
N LEU A 433 -14.16 5.20 10.56
CA LEU A 433 -15.57 5.03 10.22
C LEU A 433 -16.50 5.60 11.31
N PRO A 434 -17.73 5.99 10.94
CA PRO A 434 -18.71 6.47 11.91
C PRO A 434 -19.16 5.32 12.83
N THR A 435 -19.33 5.60 14.12
CA THR A 435 -19.91 4.64 15.05
C THR A 435 -21.40 4.48 14.77
N ASP A 436 -21.81 3.32 14.29
CA ASP A 436 -23.20 2.96 14.00
C ASP A 436 -23.42 1.48 14.33
N ARG A 437 -24.47 1.15 15.09
CA ARG A 437 -24.78 -0.26 15.47
C ARG A 437 -25.06 -1.17 14.28
N ARG A 438 -25.41 -0.58 13.13
CA ARG A 438 -25.69 -1.28 11.89
C ARG A 438 -24.43 -1.64 11.11
N LEU A 439 -23.29 -1.04 11.48
CA LEU A 439 -22.05 -1.15 10.74
C LEU A 439 -21.11 -2.13 11.42
N LEU A 440 -20.61 -3.08 10.63
CA LEU A 440 -19.45 -3.89 10.93
C LEU A 440 -18.41 -3.67 9.83
N ALA A 441 -17.16 -3.40 10.20
CA ALA A 441 -16.08 -3.23 9.24
C ALA A 441 -15.00 -4.31 9.42
N ILE A 442 -14.49 -4.79 8.31
CA ILE A 442 -13.48 -5.84 8.20
C ILE A 442 -12.32 -5.29 7.37
N SER A 443 -11.10 -5.40 7.90
CA SER A 443 -9.88 -5.11 7.14
C SER A 443 -9.40 -6.37 6.42
N THR A 444 -9.21 -6.25 5.12
CA THR A 444 -8.62 -7.31 4.28
C THR A 444 -7.23 -7.69 4.79
N LEU A 445 -6.36 -6.70 5.00
CA LEU A 445 -4.98 -6.94 5.44
C LEU A 445 -4.94 -7.61 6.81
N ARG A 446 -5.76 -7.18 7.76
CA ARG A 446 -5.80 -7.77 9.10
C ARG A 446 -6.30 -9.21 9.08
N SER A 447 -7.31 -9.52 8.28
CA SER A 447 -7.84 -10.88 8.15
C SER A 447 -6.76 -11.83 7.63
N VAL A 448 -6.05 -11.43 6.59
CA VAL A 448 -4.95 -12.22 6.02
C VAL A 448 -3.77 -12.31 6.99
N ALA A 449 -3.39 -11.20 7.65
CA ALA A 449 -2.31 -11.19 8.64
C ALA A 449 -2.59 -12.14 9.81
N THR A 450 -3.85 -12.22 10.25
CA THR A 450 -4.25 -13.15 11.30
C THR A 450 -4.09 -14.61 10.85
N ALA A 451 -4.52 -14.95 9.64
CA ALA A 451 -4.34 -16.29 9.08
C ALA A 451 -2.84 -16.65 8.94
N VAL A 452 -2.03 -15.71 8.43
CA VAL A 452 -0.58 -15.86 8.32
C VAL A 452 0.07 -16.13 9.68
N ALA A 453 -0.25 -15.31 10.68
CA ALA A 453 0.34 -15.42 12.01
C ALA A 453 -0.05 -16.74 12.69
N LEU A 454 -1.30 -17.16 12.55
CA LEU A 454 -1.75 -18.44 13.09
C LEU A 454 -1.07 -19.62 12.40
N SER A 455 -1.00 -19.60 11.07
CA SER A 455 -0.35 -20.68 10.31
C SER A 455 1.14 -20.82 10.65
N LEU A 456 1.86 -19.69 10.84
CA LEU A 456 3.27 -19.71 11.20
C LEU A 456 3.55 -20.14 12.65
N PHE A 457 2.69 -19.73 13.59
CA PHE A 457 3.07 -19.81 15.01
C PHE A 457 2.09 -20.59 15.88
N GLU A 458 0.92 -20.94 15.35
CA GLU A 458 -0.13 -21.67 16.07
C GLU A 458 -0.91 -22.59 15.10
N PRO A 459 -0.26 -23.62 14.53
CA PRO A 459 -0.85 -24.44 13.47
C PRO A 459 -2.16 -25.13 13.87
N GLU A 460 -2.32 -25.52 15.13
CA GLU A 460 -3.59 -26.09 15.62
C GLU A 460 -4.74 -25.08 15.56
N ARG A 461 -4.46 -23.81 15.88
CA ARG A 461 -5.46 -22.74 15.80
C ARG A 461 -5.69 -22.29 14.35
N ALA A 462 -4.69 -22.37 13.49
CA ALA A 462 -4.86 -22.17 12.06
C ALA A 462 -5.82 -23.21 11.47
N ALA A 463 -5.60 -24.49 11.76
CA ALA A 463 -6.50 -25.57 11.35
C ALA A 463 -7.92 -25.42 11.93
N GLU A 464 -8.06 -24.87 13.14
CA GLU A 464 -9.36 -24.52 13.70
C GLU A 464 -10.02 -23.37 12.94
N LEU A 465 -9.25 -22.31 12.63
CA LEU A 465 -9.73 -21.19 11.82
C LEU A 465 -10.26 -21.68 10.45
N GLU A 466 -9.48 -22.49 9.75
CA GLU A 466 -9.88 -23.06 8.46
C GLU A 466 -11.15 -23.92 8.58
N ARG A 467 -11.23 -24.78 9.58
CA ARG A 467 -12.45 -25.58 9.81
C ARG A 467 -13.68 -24.70 10.08
N GLN A 468 -13.53 -23.65 10.88
CA GLN A 468 -14.64 -22.73 11.16
C GLN A 468 -15.02 -21.89 9.96
N LEU A 469 -14.02 -21.46 9.17
CA LEU A 469 -14.28 -20.79 7.89
C LEU A 469 -15.01 -21.73 6.91
N ALA A 470 -14.63 -23.01 6.82
CA ALA A 470 -15.28 -24.00 5.96
C ALA A 470 -16.66 -24.43 6.48
N ALA A 471 -16.82 -24.68 7.78
CA ALA A 471 -18.06 -25.18 8.37
C ALA A 471 -19.25 -24.22 8.22
N GLY A 472 -19.00 -22.92 8.05
CA GLY A 472 -20.03 -21.94 7.72
C GLY A 472 -20.78 -22.20 6.40
N ALA A 473 -20.31 -23.12 5.55
CA ALA A 473 -20.96 -23.50 4.31
C ALA A 473 -22.04 -24.61 4.48
N ALA A 474 -21.98 -25.42 5.54
CA ALA A 474 -22.74 -26.68 5.62
C ALA A 474 -24.06 -26.65 6.43
N ASP A 475 -24.35 -25.59 7.20
CA ASP A 475 -25.38 -25.62 8.25
C ASP A 475 -26.62 -24.70 7.98
N HIS A 476 -26.97 -24.42 6.76
CA HIS A 476 -28.25 -23.69 6.43
C HIS A 476 -29.22 -24.50 5.56
#